data_ddf51e96a8292276632fca51a7201101
#
_entry.id   ddf51e96a8292276632fca51a7201101
#
_cell.length_a   1.000
_cell.length_b   1.000
_cell.length_c   1.000
_cell.angle_alpha   90.00
_cell.angle_beta   90.00
_cell.angle_gamma   90.00
#
_symmetry.space_group_name_H-M   'P 1'
#
loop_
_entity.id
_entity.type
_entity.pdbx_description
1 polymer ?
#
loop_
_entity_poly.entity_id
_entity_poly.type
_entity_poly.pdbx_seq_one_letter_code
_entity_poly.pdbx_strand_id
1 'polypeptide(L)'
;ELEEVVRILAQNRWPWRLHATYDETISRALDVFEKVNHDTPLAGLNWFFDHAETISEKSIDRIAALGGGIAVQHRMAYQGEYFVERYGAAAAEATPPIARMLEKGVKVSAGTDATRVASYNPWVSLAWMITGKTVGGMRLYPRRNCLDRETALRMWTEKVAWFSNEAGERGRIEPGQFADLIVPDKDFFVCAEDEISFLTSELTMVGGRIVYGAGDFSPLDDNPLPPAMPDWSPVRSFKGYAAWGEPEGAGRNSLQNRPISGCGCGKACGLHGHAHARAWGAQVPVADLKGFFGALGCSCWAV
;
A
#
# COMPACT_ATOMS: atom_id res chain seq x y z
N GLU A 1 24.81 -19.83 -1.33
CA GLU A 1 24.79 -18.44 -0.84
C GLU A 1 23.47 -18.11 -0.13
N LEU A 2 22.29 -18.13 -0.80
CA LEU A 2 20.99 -17.93 -0.12
C LEU A 2 20.76 -18.95 1.00
N GLU A 3 21.06 -20.23 0.77
CA GLU A 3 20.94 -21.29 1.75
C GLU A 3 21.78 -21.02 3.00
N GLU A 4 22.98 -20.54 2.85
CA GLU A 4 23.87 -20.23 3.98
C GLU A 4 23.30 -19.07 4.83
N VAL A 5 22.78 -18.05 4.17
CA VAL A 5 22.13 -16.91 4.85
C VAL A 5 20.89 -17.37 5.61
N VAL A 6 19.99 -18.11 4.94
CA VAL A 6 18.75 -18.60 5.58
C VAL A 6 19.06 -19.54 6.73
N ARG A 7 20.08 -20.38 6.60
CA ARG A 7 20.54 -21.29 7.68
C ARG A 7 21.03 -20.52 8.90
N ILE A 8 21.81 -19.45 8.69
CA ILE A 8 22.27 -18.60 9.79
C ILE A 8 21.10 -17.91 10.48
N LEU A 9 20.16 -17.35 9.71
CA LEU A 9 18.96 -16.71 10.25
C LEU A 9 18.11 -17.70 11.06
N ALA A 10 17.88 -18.90 10.54
CA ALA A 10 17.11 -19.95 11.20
C ALA A 10 17.78 -20.45 12.49
N GLN A 11 19.11 -20.70 12.47
CA GLN A 11 19.88 -21.15 13.63
C GLN A 11 19.87 -20.14 14.76
N ASN A 12 19.90 -18.83 14.44
CA ASN A 12 19.85 -17.75 15.42
C ASN A 12 18.42 -17.32 15.79
N ARG A 13 17.40 -17.98 15.22
CA ARG A 13 15.99 -17.64 15.44
C ARG A 13 15.65 -16.19 15.06
N TRP A 14 16.37 -15.59 14.12
CA TRP A 14 16.12 -14.25 13.64
C TRP A 14 14.96 -14.21 12.65
N PRO A 15 14.10 -13.20 12.69
CA PRO A 15 13.08 -13.01 11.66
C PRO A 15 13.72 -12.51 10.37
N TRP A 16 13.10 -12.81 9.22
CA TRP A 16 13.53 -12.27 7.93
C TRP A 16 12.38 -12.08 6.96
N ARG A 17 12.61 -11.23 5.99
CA ARG A 17 11.71 -11.03 4.85
C ARG A 17 12.50 -11.09 3.55
N LEU A 18 11.83 -11.50 2.48
CA LEU A 18 12.40 -11.58 1.15
C LEU A 18 11.46 -10.93 0.14
N HIS A 19 11.96 -9.93 -0.58
CA HIS A 19 11.25 -9.34 -1.72
C HIS A 19 11.10 -10.39 -2.83
N ALA A 20 9.87 -10.71 -3.23
CA ALA A 20 9.60 -11.65 -4.30
C ALA A 20 8.21 -11.40 -4.91
N THR A 21 8.21 -10.84 -6.13
CA THR A 21 7.01 -10.51 -6.88
C THR A 21 6.47 -11.70 -7.66
N TYR A 22 7.36 -12.48 -8.28
CA TYR A 22 7.03 -13.54 -9.21
C TYR A 22 7.20 -14.94 -8.60
N ASP A 23 6.31 -15.85 -9.01
CA ASP A 23 6.31 -17.24 -8.49
C ASP A 23 7.62 -17.99 -8.72
N GLU A 24 8.33 -17.71 -9.82
CA GLU A 24 9.63 -18.32 -10.08
C GLU A 24 10.65 -18.01 -8.97
N THR A 25 10.69 -16.77 -8.51
CA THR A 25 11.57 -16.35 -7.41
C THR A 25 11.12 -16.98 -6.10
N ILE A 26 9.81 -16.95 -5.83
CA ILE A 26 9.23 -17.55 -4.62
C ILE A 26 9.50 -19.06 -4.58
N SER A 27 9.23 -19.78 -5.68
CA SER A 27 9.42 -21.21 -5.76
C SER A 27 10.88 -21.62 -5.53
N ARG A 28 11.83 -20.90 -6.15
CA ARG A 28 13.28 -21.15 -5.94
C ARG A 28 13.72 -20.86 -4.49
N ALA A 29 13.20 -19.80 -3.90
CA ALA A 29 13.47 -19.51 -2.50
C ALA A 29 12.90 -20.58 -1.57
N LEU A 30 11.70 -21.06 -1.86
CA LEU A 30 11.07 -22.16 -1.11
C LEU A 30 11.85 -23.46 -1.20
N ASP A 31 12.47 -23.78 -2.35
CA ASP A 31 13.36 -24.96 -2.47
C ASP A 31 14.52 -24.87 -1.45
N VAL A 32 15.06 -23.68 -1.28
CA VAL A 32 16.11 -23.43 -0.27
C VAL A 32 15.54 -23.51 1.15
N PHE A 33 14.36 -22.92 1.39
CA PHE A 33 13.76 -22.90 2.73
C PHE A 33 13.38 -24.32 3.18
N GLU A 34 12.83 -25.14 2.31
CA GLU A 34 12.52 -26.56 2.59
C GLU A 34 13.80 -27.34 2.93
N LYS A 35 14.87 -27.13 2.17
CA LYS A 35 16.15 -27.76 2.44
C LYS A 35 16.72 -27.37 3.82
N VAL A 36 16.66 -26.08 4.18
CA VAL A 36 17.08 -25.62 5.49
C VAL A 36 16.17 -26.16 6.59
N ASN A 37 14.85 -26.17 6.35
CA ASN A 37 13.86 -26.66 7.31
C ASN A 37 14.06 -28.12 7.70
N HIS A 38 14.64 -28.94 6.82
CA HIS A 38 14.95 -30.35 7.09
C HIS A 38 15.90 -30.48 8.29
N ASP A 39 16.92 -29.63 8.37
CA ASP A 39 17.94 -29.70 9.42
C ASP A 39 17.71 -28.67 10.55
N THR A 40 17.10 -27.55 10.21
CA THR A 40 16.86 -26.41 11.13
C THR A 40 15.42 -25.94 10.96
N PRO A 41 14.48 -26.41 11.81
CA PRO A 41 13.06 -26.12 11.64
C PRO A 41 12.74 -24.63 11.61
N LEU A 42 11.97 -24.21 10.61
CA LEU A 42 11.49 -22.84 10.44
C LEU A 42 10.21 -22.57 11.24
N ALA A 43 9.60 -23.59 11.80
CA ALA A 43 8.38 -23.45 12.62
C ALA A 43 8.59 -22.47 13.78
N GLY A 44 7.64 -21.54 13.95
CA GLY A 44 7.70 -20.52 15.00
C GLY A 44 8.67 -19.37 14.71
N LEU A 45 9.24 -19.28 13.50
CA LEU A 45 9.97 -18.11 13.05
C LEU A 45 9.04 -17.18 12.28
N ASN A 46 9.30 -15.88 12.37
CA ASN A 46 8.60 -14.87 11.59
C ASN A 46 9.39 -14.60 10.32
N TRP A 47 9.08 -15.34 9.27
CA TRP A 47 9.63 -15.13 7.95
C TRP A 47 8.52 -14.97 6.93
N PHE A 48 8.72 -14.11 5.93
CA PHE A 48 7.70 -13.86 4.94
C PHE A 48 8.25 -13.33 3.61
N PHE A 49 7.43 -13.47 2.58
CA PHE A 49 7.65 -12.81 1.30
C PHE A 49 6.91 -11.48 1.26
N ASP A 50 7.55 -10.48 0.65
CA ASP A 50 6.87 -9.25 0.24
C ASP A 50 6.31 -9.43 -1.18
N HIS A 51 5.14 -8.84 -1.43
CA HIS A 51 4.42 -8.74 -2.72
C HIS A 51 3.69 -9.99 -3.14
N ALA A 52 4.39 -11.02 -3.61
CA ALA A 52 3.82 -12.29 -4.07
C ALA A 52 2.67 -12.14 -5.09
N GLU A 53 2.78 -11.15 -6.02
CA GLU A 53 1.66 -10.80 -6.92
C GLU A 53 1.26 -11.95 -7.84
N THR A 54 2.24 -12.68 -8.41
CA THR A 54 1.95 -13.78 -9.34
C THR A 54 2.18 -15.16 -8.72
N ILE A 55 2.03 -15.28 -7.42
CA ILE A 55 2.27 -16.54 -6.69
C ILE A 55 1.32 -17.66 -7.13
N SER A 56 1.83 -18.87 -7.25
CA SER A 56 1.04 -20.07 -7.57
C SER A 56 0.40 -20.69 -6.33
N GLU A 57 -0.68 -21.46 -6.53
CA GLU A 57 -1.32 -22.27 -5.48
C GLU A 57 -0.31 -23.18 -4.77
N LYS A 58 0.60 -23.80 -5.55
CA LYS A 58 1.63 -24.69 -5.02
C LYS A 58 2.56 -23.94 -4.06
N SER A 59 2.98 -22.73 -4.41
CA SER A 59 3.86 -21.93 -3.54
C SER A 59 3.13 -21.45 -2.29
N ILE A 60 1.83 -21.13 -2.39
CA ILE A 60 0.98 -20.79 -1.23
C ILE A 60 0.93 -21.98 -0.25
N ASP A 61 0.66 -23.19 -0.74
CA ASP A 61 0.63 -24.41 0.09
C ASP A 61 1.97 -24.68 0.79
N ARG A 62 3.09 -24.45 0.10
CA ARG A 62 4.44 -24.59 0.66
C ARG A 62 4.71 -23.58 1.78
N ILE A 63 4.32 -22.31 1.57
CA ILE A 63 4.46 -21.26 2.59
C ILE A 63 3.64 -21.62 3.83
N ALA A 64 2.39 -22.06 3.65
CA ALA A 64 1.53 -22.49 4.74
C ALA A 64 2.15 -23.66 5.52
N ALA A 65 2.68 -24.68 4.82
CA ALA A 65 3.32 -25.86 5.44
C ALA A 65 4.58 -25.49 6.24
N LEU A 66 5.36 -24.52 5.79
CA LEU A 66 6.56 -24.03 6.47
C LEU A 66 6.27 -22.99 7.57
N GLY A 67 5.01 -22.55 7.72
CA GLY A 67 4.59 -21.59 8.75
C GLY A 67 4.97 -20.14 8.46
N GLY A 68 5.30 -19.82 7.21
CA GLY A 68 5.66 -18.47 6.77
C GLY A 68 4.47 -17.53 6.55
N GLY A 69 4.76 -16.33 6.07
CA GLY A 69 3.77 -15.29 5.77
C GLY A 69 3.97 -14.62 4.42
N ILE A 70 3.02 -13.78 4.06
CA ILE A 70 3.05 -12.93 2.88
C ILE A 70 2.57 -11.53 3.27
N ALA A 71 3.39 -10.52 3.00
CA ALA A 71 3.02 -9.12 3.14
C ALA A 71 2.62 -8.58 1.76
N VAL A 72 1.33 -8.35 1.53
CA VAL A 72 0.82 -7.84 0.26
C VAL A 72 0.79 -6.32 0.25
N GLN A 73 1.05 -5.73 -0.92
CA GLN A 73 0.95 -4.30 -1.17
C GLN A 73 -0.04 -4.02 -2.29
N HIS A 74 -0.64 -2.84 -2.28
CA HIS A 74 -1.72 -2.50 -3.21
C HIS A 74 -1.21 -1.92 -4.54
N ARG A 75 -0.06 -2.38 -4.99
CA ARG A 75 0.51 -2.00 -6.28
C ARG A 75 -0.47 -2.20 -7.44
N MET A 76 -1.23 -3.30 -7.40
CA MET A 76 -2.22 -3.61 -8.45
C MET A 76 -3.41 -2.65 -8.49
N ALA A 77 -3.66 -1.88 -7.43
CA ALA A 77 -4.60 -0.76 -7.49
C ALA A 77 -4.19 0.31 -8.51
N TYR A 78 -2.89 0.45 -8.77
CA TYR A 78 -2.32 1.43 -9.70
C TYR A 78 -1.90 0.80 -11.04
N GLN A 79 -1.39 -0.41 -11.00
CA GLN A 79 -0.82 -1.09 -12.17
C GLN A 79 -1.73 -2.14 -12.78
N GLY A 80 -2.88 -2.41 -12.16
CA GLY A 80 -3.78 -3.47 -12.59
C GLY A 80 -4.27 -3.32 -14.02
N GLU A 81 -4.54 -2.11 -14.46
CA GLU A 81 -5.00 -1.84 -15.83
C GLU A 81 -3.90 -2.15 -16.86
N TYR A 82 -2.67 -1.74 -16.59
CA TYR A 82 -1.51 -2.09 -17.42
C TYR A 82 -1.23 -3.60 -17.39
N PHE A 83 -1.40 -4.23 -16.24
CA PHE A 83 -1.25 -5.69 -16.12
C PHE A 83 -2.28 -6.42 -16.98
N VAL A 84 -3.54 -5.97 -16.97
CA VAL A 84 -4.60 -6.52 -17.84
C VAL A 84 -4.27 -6.32 -19.31
N GLU A 85 -3.79 -5.14 -19.70
CA GLU A 85 -3.37 -4.87 -21.09
C GLU A 85 -2.29 -5.84 -21.55
N ARG A 86 -1.33 -6.15 -20.67
CA ARG A 86 -0.16 -6.98 -21.02
C ARG A 86 -0.42 -8.48 -20.93
N TYR A 87 -1.16 -8.93 -19.90
CA TYR A 87 -1.29 -10.35 -19.55
C TYR A 87 -2.73 -10.87 -19.64
N GLY A 88 -3.69 -10.00 -19.88
CA GLY A 88 -5.12 -10.31 -19.98
C GLY A 88 -5.84 -10.30 -18.63
N ALA A 89 -7.16 -10.14 -18.68
CA ALA A 89 -8.01 -10.02 -17.49
C ALA A 89 -7.98 -11.29 -16.61
N ALA A 90 -7.95 -12.47 -17.24
CA ALA A 90 -7.92 -13.73 -16.49
C ALA A 90 -6.67 -13.87 -15.60
N ALA A 91 -5.51 -13.41 -16.07
CA ALA A 91 -4.28 -13.40 -15.26
C ALA A 91 -4.37 -12.42 -14.09
N ALA A 92 -5.08 -11.30 -14.27
CA ALA A 92 -5.20 -10.26 -13.25
C ALA A 92 -6.17 -10.64 -12.11
N GLU A 93 -7.16 -11.49 -12.36
CA GLU A 93 -8.22 -11.84 -11.39
C GLU A 93 -7.70 -12.36 -10.04
N ALA A 94 -6.52 -12.94 -10.03
CA ALA A 94 -5.88 -13.52 -8.85
C ALA A 94 -4.42 -13.04 -8.69
N THR A 95 -4.16 -11.78 -8.94
CA THR A 95 -2.82 -11.18 -8.87
C THR A 95 -2.83 -9.97 -7.93
N PRO A 96 -2.48 -10.15 -6.64
CA PRO A 96 -2.27 -11.42 -5.92
C PRO A 96 -3.60 -12.11 -5.49
N PRO A 97 -3.59 -13.43 -5.25
CA PRO A 97 -4.77 -14.19 -4.84
C PRO A 97 -4.99 -14.12 -3.32
N ILE A 98 -5.29 -12.92 -2.78
CA ILE A 98 -5.30 -12.64 -1.35
C ILE A 98 -6.29 -13.53 -0.59
N ALA A 99 -7.53 -13.64 -1.09
CA ALA A 99 -8.56 -14.48 -0.46
C ALA A 99 -8.08 -15.94 -0.37
N ARG A 100 -7.43 -16.43 -1.42
CA ARG A 100 -6.90 -17.80 -1.47
C ARG A 100 -5.76 -18.03 -0.50
N MET A 101 -4.86 -17.06 -0.33
CA MET A 101 -3.80 -17.12 0.68
C MET A 101 -4.39 -17.27 2.09
N LEU A 102 -5.44 -16.51 2.40
CA LEU A 102 -6.13 -16.58 3.69
C LEU A 102 -6.85 -17.92 3.89
N GLU A 103 -7.55 -18.43 2.87
CA GLU A 103 -8.21 -19.74 2.91
C GLU A 103 -7.23 -20.88 3.20
N LYS A 104 -6.03 -20.79 2.67
CA LYS A 104 -4.94 -21.77 2.89
C LYS A 104 -4.25 -21.64 4.26
N GLY A 105 -4.67 -20.67 5.07
CA GLY A 105 -4.12 -20.45 6.41
C GLY A 105 -2.74 -19.76 6.42
N VAL A 106 -2.31 -19.19 5.32
CA VAL A 106 -1.10 -18.35 5.29
C VAL A 106 -1.32 -17.12 6.14
N LYS A 107 -0.31 -16.70 6.89
CA LYS A 107 -0.32 -15.41 7.57
C LYS A 107 -0.17 -14.30 6.52
N VAL A 108 -1.19 -13.46 6.38
CA VAL A 108 -1.19 -12.38 5.39
C VAL A 108 -1.43 -11.06 6.09
N SER A 109 -0.59 -10.06 5.76
CA SER A 109 -0.77 -8.67 6.17
C SER A 109 -0.77 -7.75 4.95
N ALA A 110 -1.15 -6.50 5.15
CA ALA A 110 -1.13 -5.48 4.12
C ALA A 110 -0.12 -4.38 4.45
N GLY A 111 0.40 -3.76 3.41
CA GLY A 111 1.30 -2.62 3.47
C GLY A 111 1.18 -1.74 2.23
N THR A 112 1.88 -0.61 2.17
CA THR A 112 1.79 0.31 1.03
C THR A 112 2.92 0.15 0.02
N ASP A 113 4.11 -0.15 0.47
CA ASP A 113 5.35 -0.04 -0.33
C ASP A 113 5.49 1.36 -0.97
N ALA A 114 4.99 2.38 -0.22
CA ALA A 114 5.00 3.75 -0.68
C ALA A 114 6.42 4.33 -0.62
N THR A 115 6.66 5.32 -1.40
CA THR A 115 5.78 6.15 -2.26
C THR A 115 6.03 5.89 -3.75
N ARG A 116 6.96 5.02 -4.07
CA ARG A 116 7.42 4.79 -5.44
C ARG A 116 6.38 4.10 -6.33
N VAL A 117 5.70 3.09 -5.81
CA VAL A 117 4.84 2.19 -6.60
C VAL A 117 3.36 2.32 -6.27
N ALA A 118 3.05 2.93 -5.14
CA ALA A 118 1.68 3.10 -4.66
C ALA A 118 1.57 4.31 -3.71
N SER A 119 0.36 4.72 -3.37
CA SER A 119 0.09 5.72 -2.35
C SER A 119 0.51 5.22 -0.96
N TYR A 120 0.96 6.13 -0.10
CA TYR A 120 1.16 5.86 1.32
C TYR A 120 -0.17 5.74 2.10
N ASN A 121 -1.29 6.12 1.48
CA ASN A 121 -2.60 6.12 2.14
C ASN A 121 -3.14 4.69 2.30
N PRO A 122 -3.32 4.18 3.54
CA PRO A 122 -3.82 2.83 3.79
C PRO A 122 -5.27 2.65 3.33
N TRP A 123 -6.08 3.72 3.28
CA TRP A 123 -7.48 3.65 2.85
C TRP A 123 -7.63 3.29 1.37
N VAL A 124 -6.66 3.68 0.54
CA VAL A 124 -6.61 3.24 -0.88
C VAL A 124 -6.37 1.73 -0.96
N SER A 125 -5.50 1.19 -0.12
CA SER A 125 -5.27 -0.26 -0.04
C SER A 125 -6.51 -1.01 0.44
N LEU A 126 -7.18 -0.51 1.48
CA LEU A 126 -8.43 -1.08 1.99
C LEU A 126 -9.53 -1.06 0.93
N ALA A 127 -9.72 0.08 0.25
CA ALA A 127 -10.68 0.19 -0.85
C ALA A 127 -10.40 -0.84 -1.96
N TRP A 128 -9.14 -1.01 -2.35
CA TRP A 128 -8.73 -1.98 -3.36
C TRP A 128 -9.03 -3.43 -2.92
N MET A 129 -8.68 -3.82 -1.70
CA MET A 129 -8.94 -5.18 -1.19
C MET A 129 -10.43 -5.51 -1.09
N ILE A 130 -11.27 -4.51 -0.76
CA ILE A 130 -12.71 -4.68 -0.56
C ILE A 130 -13.45 -4.64 -1.90
N THR A 131 -13.13 -3.68 -2.75
CA THR A 131 -13.87 -3.45 -3.99
C THR A 131 -13.34 -4.26 -5.16
N GLY A 132 -12.06 -4.65 -5.13
CA GLY A 132 -11.37 -5.27 -6.26
C GLY A 132 -11.19 -4.34 -7.45
N LYS A 133 -11.20 -3.02 -7.23
CA LYS A 133 -11.08 -2.00 -8.29
C LYS A 133 -9.71 -1.33 -8.25
N THR A 134 -9.23 -0.96 -9.43
CA THR A 134 -8.10 -0.02 -9.57
C THR A 134 -8.50 1.39 -9.16
N VAL A 135 -7.53 2.26 -8.96
CA VAL A 135 -7.78 3.70 -8.72
C VAL A 135 -8.43 4.38 -9.95
N GLY A 136 -8.27 3.82 -11.14
CA GLY A 136 -8.96 4.24 -12.37
C GLY A 136 -10.42 3.77 -12.45
N GLY A 137 -10.85 2.92 -11.50
CA GLY A 137 -12.23 2.42 -11.41
C GLY A 137 -12.49 1.11 -12.15
N MET A 138 -11.48 0.54 -12.83
CA MET A 138 -11.64 -0.76 -13.48
C MET A 138 -11.75 -1.86 -12.42
N ARG A 139 -12.72 -2.77 -12.59
CA ARG A 139 -12.81 -3.98 -11.77
C ARG A 139 -11.70 -4.97 -12.16
N LEU A 140 -10.75 -5.17 -11.27
CA LEU A 140 -9.64 -6.09 -11.44
C LEU A 140 -9.98 -7.48 -10.91
N TYR A 141 -10.63 -7.54 -9.72
CA TYR A 141 -10.92 -8.80 -9.05
C TYR A 141 -12.39 -9.16 -9.08
N PRO A 142 -12.71 -10.44 -9.30
CA PRO A 142 -14.03 -10.98 -9.00
C PRO A 142 -14.26 -10.98 -7.47
N ARG A 143 -15.53 -11.01 -7.05
CA ARG A 143 -15.90 -11.01 -5.62
C ARG A 143 -15.19 -12.10 -4.80
N ARG A 144 -14.90 -13.25 -5.38
CA ARG A 144 -14.17 -14.34 -4.70
C ARG A 144 -12.74 -13.98 -4.28
N ASN A 145 -12.12 -12.94 -4.87
CA ASN A 145 -10.81 -12.42 -4.47
C ASN A 145 -10.91 -11.02 -3.82
N CYS A 146 -12.10 -10.60 -3.39
CA CYS A 146 -12.30 -9.41 -2.58
C CYS A 146 -12.53 -9.82 -1.13
N LEU A 147 -12.11 -8.97 -0.20
CA LEU A 147 -12.26 -9.20 1.24
C LEU A 147 -13.48 -8.45 1.77
N ASP A 148 -14.06 -8.93 2.86
CA ASP A 148 -14.95 -8.13 3.69
C ASP A 148 -14.15 -7.05 4.46
N ARG A 149 -14.86 -6.05 4.96
CA ARG A 149 -14.24 -4.89 5.62
C ARG A 149 -13.46 -5.26 6.88
N GLU A 150 -14.00 -6.19 7.67
CA GLU A 150 -13.33 -6.63 8.90
C GLU A 150 -12.04 -7.37 8.59
N THR A 151 -12.07 -8.32 7.68
CA THR A 151 -10.89 -9.07 7.26
C THR A 151 -9.81 -8.14 6.69
N ALA A 152 -10.20 -7.19 5.82
CA ALA A 152 -9.28 -6.21 5.26
C ALA A 152 -8.67 -5.31 6.35
N LEU A 153 -9.48 -4.80 7.29
CA LEU A 153 -8.99 -3.97 8.40
C LEU A 153 -8.04 -4.74 9.32
N ARG A 154 -8.34 -6.00 9.64
CA ARG A 154 -7.47 -6.86 10.44
C ARG A 154 -6.10 -7.08 9.80
N MET A 155 -6.00 -7.08 8.48
CA MET A 155 -4.71 -7.17 7.77
C MET A 155 -3.85 -5.92 7.96
N TRP A 156 -4.46 -4.78 8.27
CA TRP A 156 -3.79 -3.50 8.54
C TRP A 156 -3.54 -3.24 10.03
N THR A 157 -4.16 -4.00 10.92
CA THR A 157 -4.09 -3.81 12.37
C THR A 157 -3.53 -5.04 13.07
N GLU A 158 -4.39 -5.98 13.46
CA GLU A 158 -4.04 -7.15 14.27
C GLU A 158 -3.00 -8.06 13.58
N LYS A 159 -3.22 -8.37 12.30
CA LYS A 159 -2.37 -9.35 11.60
C LYS A 159 -0.97 -8.83 11.31
N VAL A 160 -0.80 -7.52 11.15
CA VAL A 160 0.51 -6.93 10.86
C VAL A 160 1.48 -7.08 12.03
N ALA A 161 0.99 -7.16 13.26
CA ALA A 161 1.81 -7.30 14.45
C ALA A 161 2.67 -8.58 14.46
N TRP A 162 2.21 -9.67 13.82
CA TRP A 162 3.04 -10.85 13.65
C TRP A 162 4.28 -10.57 12.77
N PHE A 163 4.14 -9.76 11.73
CA PHE A 163 5.23 -9.44 10.80
C PHE A 163 6.32 -8.58 11.41
N SER A 164 5.96 -7.73 12.37
CA SER A 164 6.91 -6.92 13.16
C SER A 164 7.42 -7.61 14.41
N ASN A 165 6.97 -8.86 14.68
CA ASN A 165 7.27 -9.61 15.91
C ASN A 165 6.72 -8.93 17.19
N GLU A 166 5.59 -8.24 17.06
CA GLU A 166 4.89 -7.52 18.14
C GLU A 166 3.49 -8.10 18.40
N ALA A 167 3.28 -9.37 18.04
CA ALA A 167 2.00 -10.05 18.24
C ALA A 167 1.63 -10.06 19.74
N GLY A 168 0.44 -9.54 20.07
CA GLY A 168 -0.02 -9.40 21.44
C GLY A 168 0.31 -8.05 22.09
N GLU A 169 1.14 -7.22 21.45
CA GLU A 169 1.50 -5.89 21.96
C GLU A 169 0.76 -4.77 21.21
N ARG A 170 0.40 -4.99 19.95
CA ARG A 170 -0.22 -4.01 19.05
C ARG A 170 -1.34 -4.59 18.22
N GLY A 171 -2.15 -3.71 17.65
CA GLY A 171 -3.12 -4.02 16.60
C GLY A 171 -4.53 -4.28 17.09
N ARG A 172 -4.76 -4.26 18.41
CA ARG A 172 -6.07 -4.43 19.04
C ARG A 172 -6.32 -3.37 20.09
N ILE A 173 -7.59 -3.06 20.32
CA ILE A 173 -8.02 -2.21 21.44
C ILE A 173 -8.30 -3.12 22.65
N GLU A 174 -7.25 -3.51 23.33
CA GLU A 174 -7.28 -4.40 24.49
C GLU A 174 -6.36 -3.88 25.61
N PRO A 175 -6.71 -4.07 26.89
CA PRO A 175 -5.82 -3.72 27.99
C PRO A 175 -4.49 -4.43 27.88
N GLY A 176 -3.40 -3.69 28.04
CA GLY A 176 -2.04 -4.20 27.93
C GLY A 176 -1.37 -4.03 26.58
N GLN A 177 -2.12 -3.64 25.55
CA GLN A 177 -1.56 -3.27 24.26
C GLN A 177 -1.22 -1.78 24.17
N PHE A 178 -0.31 -1.43 23.26
CA PHE A 178 -0.03 -0.02 22.95
C PHE A 178 -1.27 0.68 22.43
N ALA A 179 -1.52 1.89 22.92
CA ALA A 179 -2.62 2.72 22.47
C ALA A 179 -2.22 3.46 21.16
N ASP A 180 -2.10 2.70 20.08
CA ASP A 180 -1.94 3.18 18.72
C ASP A 180 -3.33 3.18 18.06
N LEU A 181 -3.98 4.34 18.03
CA LEU A 181 -5.39 4.47 17.69
C LEU A 181 -5.63 5.57 16.66
N ILE A 182 -6.65 5.39 15.85
CA ILE A 182 -7.19 6.45 14.99
C ILE A 182 -8.70 6.57 15.19
N VAL A 183 -9.23 7.78 14.99
CA VAL A 183 -10.65 8.04 14.78
C VAL A 183 -10.81 8.53 13.36
N PRO A 184 -11.42 7.76 12.45
CA PRO A 184 -11.66 8.21 11.08
C PRO A 184 -12.82 9.21 11.03
N ASP A 185 -12.85 10.04 10.00
CA ASP A 185 -13.89 11.07 9.75
C ASP A 185 -15.27 10.48 9.40
N LYS A 186 -15.31 9.19 9.02
CA LYS A 186 -16.54 8.45 8.78
C LYS A 186 -16.43 7.04 9.31
N ASP A 187 -17.56 6.41 9.60
CA ASP A 187 -17.60 5.00 9.98
C ASP A 187 -17.22 4.13 8.79
N PHE A 188 -16.03 3.52 8.88
CA PHE A 188 -15.49 2.61 7.89
C PHE A 188 -16.40 1.44 7.56
N PHE A 189 -17.19 0.96 8.53
CA PHE A 189 -18.02 -0.22 8.35
C PHE A 189 -19.34 0.05 7.61
N VAL A 190 -19.79 1.32 7.55
CA VAL A 190 -21.07 1.71 6.95
C VAL A 190 -20.97 2.70 5.80
N CYS A 191 -19.86 3.43 5.65
CA CYS A 191 -19.68 4.36 4.54
C CYS A 191 -19.77 3.63 3.18
N ALA A 192 -20.07 4.36 2.11
CA ALA A 192 -20.12 3.76 0.77
C ALA A 192 -18.72 3.23 0.35
N GLU A 193 -18.70 2.15 -0.47
CA GLU A 193 -17.43 1.53 -0.89
C GLU A 193 -16.49 2.52 -1.63
N ASP A 194 -17.03 3.45 -2.39
CA ASP A 194 -16.30 4.49 -3.11
C ASP A 194 -15.79 5.63 -2.24
N GLU A 195 -16.26 5.73 -1.00
CA GLU A 195 -15.77 6.69 -0.01
C GLU A 195 -14.55 6.17 0.76
N ILE A 196 -14.33 4.86 0.82
CA ILE A 196 -13.27 4.26 1.65
C ILE A 196 -11.88 4.86 1.35
N SER A 197 -11.55 5.05 0.07
CA SER A 197 -10.23 5.58 -0.32
C SER A 197 -10.00 7.05 0.06
N PHE A 198 -11.06 7.76 0.46
CA PHE A 198 -11.05 9.17 0.84
C PHE A 198 -11.15 9.40 2.34
N LEU A 199 -11.25 8.33 3.13
CA LEU A 199 -11.24 8.45 4.59
C LEU A 199 -9.98 9.14 5.07
N THR A 200 -10.15 9.95 6.12
CA THR A 200 -9.06 10.65 6.81
C THR A 200 -9.14 10.39 8.31
N SER A 201 -8.06 10.66 9.02
CA SER A 201 -8.07 10.58 10.48
C SER A 201 -8.46 11.94 11.05
N GLU A 202 -9.38 11.97 12.00
CA GLU A 202 -9.66 13.15 12.83
C GLU A 202 -8.84 13.14 14.13
N LEU A 203 -8.47 11.94 14.61
CA LEU A 203 -7.55 11.78 15.73
C LEU A 203 -6.54 10.67 15.40
N THR A 204 -5.27 10.91 15.69
CA THR A 204 -4.22 9.88 15.67
C THR A 204 -3.48 9.89 16.99
N MET A 205 -3.39 8.70 17.58
CA MET A 205 -2.66 8.46 18.82
C MET A 205 -1.60 7.39 18.59
N VAL A 206 -0.41 7.61 19.09
CA VAL A 206 0.72 6.67 19.03
C VAL A 206 1.29 6.50 20.43
N GLY A 207 1.32 5.27 20.94
CA GLY A 207 1.80 4.96 22.28
C GLY A 207 1.06 5.74 23.38
N GLY A 208 -0.23 6.00 23.21
CA GLY A 208 -1.04 6.78 24.15
C GLY A 208 -0.89 8.30 24.04
N ARG A 209 -0.06 8.80 23.12
CA ARG A 209 0.11 10.25 22.88
C ARG A 209 -0.67 10.66 21.62
N ILE A 210 -1.45 11.70 21.74
CA ILE A 210 -2.09 12.32 20.58
C ILE A 210 -0.99 12.99 19.75
N VAL A 211 -0.91 12.61 18.46
CA VAL A 211 0.07 13.13 17.50
C VAL A 211 -0.58 13.91 16.37
N TYR A 212 -1.90 13.85 16.27
CA TYR A 212 -2.70 14.61 15.31
C TYR A 212 -4.14 14.71 15.81
N GLY A 213 -4.73 15.91 15.66
CA GLY A 213 -6.15 16.18 15.92
C GLY A 213 -6.72 17.13 14.90
N ALA A 214 -7.90 16.83 14.35
CA ALA A 214 -8.66 17.65 13.41
C ALA A 214 -10.13 17.70 13.82
N GLY A 215 -10.94 18.54 13.16
CA GLY A 215 -12.36 18.67 13.48
C GLY A 215 -12.59 18.95 14.97
N ASP A 216 -13.42 18.14 15.61
CA ASP A 216 -13.74 18.26 17.04
C ASP A 216 -12.55 17.91 17.96
N PHE A 217 -11.54 17.21 17.44
CA PHE A 217 -10.33 16.85 18.18
C PHE A 217 -9.19 17.89 18.02
N SER A 218 -9.37 18.96 17.23
CA SER A 218 -8.35 20.00 17.07
C SER A 218 -7.80 20.58 18.38
N PRO A 219 -8.62 20.75 19.45
CA PRO A 219 -8.11 21.26 20.73
C PRO A 219 -7.14 20.31 21.46
N LEU A 220 -7.06 19.05 21.02
CA LEU A 220 -6.18 18.02 21.59
C LEU A 220 -4.83 17.94 20.88
N ASP A 221 -4.67 18.64 19.75
CA ASP A 221 -3.43 18.72 18.99
C ASP A 221 -2.55 19.86 19.51
N ASP A 222 -1.84 19.60 20.60
CA ASP A 222 -0.91 20.56 21.22
C ASP A 222 0.45 20.63 20.51
N ASN A 223 0.67 19.84 19.49
CA ASN A 223 1.95 19.80 18.81
C ASN A 223 1.97 20.78 17.64
N PRO A 224 2.72 21.91 17.74
CA PRO A 224 3.10 22.59 16.52
C PRO A 224 3.84 21.56 15.66
N LEU A 225 3.26 21.20 14.52
CA LEU A 225 3.95 20.34 13.56
C LEU A 225 5.36 20.93 13.39
N PRO A 226 6.42 20.12 13.58
CA PRO A 226 7.74 20.59 13.21
C PRO A 226 7.65 21.04 11.76
N PRO A 227 8.37 22.11 11.36
CA PRO A 227 8.33 22.55 9.98
C PRO A 227 8.51 21.31 9.11
N ALA A 228 7.52 21.03 8.28
CA ALA A 228 7.42 19.80 7.49
C ALA A 228 8.63 19.59 6.57
N MET A 229 9.57 20.55 6.60
CA MET A 229 10.75 20.55 5.77
C MET A 229 11.95 21.11 6.50
N PRO A 230 13.08 20.36 6.48
CA PRO A 230 14.36 20.89 6.93
C PRO A 230 14.72 22.17 6.15
N ASP A 231 15.52 23.03 6.74
CA ASP A 231 15.97 24.29 6.11
C ASP A 231 16.67 24.10 4.77
N TRP A 232 17.30 22.94 4.57
CA TRP A 232 17.96 22.56 3.32
C TRP A 232 16.99 22.02 2.25
N SER A 233 15.71 21.79 2.57
CA SER A 233 14.79 21.22 1.59
C SER A 233 14.56 22.17 0.42
N PRO A 234 14.71 21.72 -0.83
CA PRO A 234 14.43 22.52 -2.02
C PRO A 234 13.01 23.10 -2.03
N VAL A 235 12.04 22.43 -1.40
CA VAL A 235 10.64 22.89 -1.36
C VAL A 235 10.49 24.17 -0.54
N ARG A 236 11.36 24.42 0.42
CA ARG A 236 11.37 25.66 1.20
C ARG A 236 11.76 26.89 0.35
N SER A 237 12.68 26.69 -0.57
CA SER A 237 13.10 27.72 -1.54
C SER A 237 12.17 27.76 -2.77
N PHE A 238 11.64 26.63 -3.16
CA PHE A 238 10.83 26.41 -4.34
C PHE A 238 9.33 26.71 -4.10
N LYS A 239 8.89 26.82 -2.84
CA LYS A 239 7.48 27.02 -2.40
C LYS A 239 6.49 25.96 -2.91
N GLY A 240 6.98 24.84 -3.43
CA GLY A 240 6.15 23.74 -3.95
C GLY A 240 5.46 24.04 -5.28
N TYR A 241 4.93 23.00 -5.90
CA TYR A 241 4.18 23.11 -7.17
C TYR A 241 2.90 23.95 -7.05
N ALA A 242 2.35 24.13 -5.83
CA ALA A 242 1.18 24.96 -5.57
C ALA A 242 1.45 26.47 -5.71
N ALA A 243 2.70 26.91 -5.64
CA ALA A 243 3.06 28.32 -5.77
C ALA A 243 3.23 28.79 -7.23
N TRP A 244 3.21 27.87 -8.16
CA TRP A 244 3.33 28.17 -9.58
C TRP A 244 1.95 28.48 -10.15
N GLY A 245 1.62 29.74 -10.24
CA GLY A 245 0.41 30.21 -10.91
C GLY A 245 -0.62 30.91 -10.02
N GLU A 246 -0.25 31.38 -8.83
CA GLU A 246 -1.09 32.33 -8.12
C GLU A 246 -0.91 33.76 -8.71
N PRO A 247 -1.97 34.37 -9.24
CA PRO A 247 -2.01 35.80 -9.34
C PRO A 247 -1.95 36.34 -7.93
N GLU A 248 -1.12 37.36 -7.68
CA GLU A 248 -1.12 38.08 -6.42
C GLU A 248 -2.56 38.49 -6.08
N GLY A 249 -3.13 37.95 -4.99
CA GLY A 249 -4.46 38.33 -4.50
C GLY A 249 -5.54 37.24 -4.45
N ALA A 250 -5.30 36.01 -4.86
CA ALA A 250 -6.31 34.95 -4.78
C ALA A 250 -6.32 34.29 -3.38
N GLY A 251 -7.43 34.48 -2.65
CA GLY A 251 -7.64 33.87 -1.32
C GLY A 251 -7.60 32.36 -1.34
N ARG A 252 -7.33 31.74 -0.17
CA ARG A 252 -7.08 30.32 0.09
C ARG A 252 -8.16 29.31 -0.35
N ASN A 253 -9.28 29.73 -0.90
CA ASN A 253 -10.43 28.86 -1.24
C ASN A 253 -10.49 28.39 -2.70
N SER A 254 -9.42 28.52 -3.51
CA SER A 254 -9.46 28.20 -4.93
C SER A 254 -8.77 26.89 -5.33
N LEU A 255 -8.53 25.97 -4.39
CA LEU A 255 -7.88 24.67 -4.68
C LEU A 255 -8.74 23.73 -5.56
N GLN A 256 -10.05 23.98 -5.66
CA GLN A 256 -10.95 23.08 -6.38
C GLN A 256 -11.03 23.30 -7.89
N ASN A 257 -10.43 24.35 -8.46
CA ASN A 257 -10.58 24.69 -9.90
C ASN A 257 -9.26 25.03 -10.60
N ARG A 258 -8.13 24.53 -10.14
CA ARG A 258 -6.85 24.82 -10.82
C ARG A 258 -6.55 23.82 -11.92
N PRO A 259 -6.25 24.28 -13.15
CA PRO A 259 -5.65 23.38 -14.13
C PRO A 259 -4.30 22.91 -13.64
N ILE A 260 -3.95 21.64 -13.92
CA ILE A 260 -2.63 21.07 -13.67
C ILE A 260 -1.61 21.76 -14.61
N SER A 261 -1.42 23.04 -14.43
CA SER A 261 -0.42 23.83 -15.16
C SER A 261 0.87 24.03 -14.38
N GLY A 262 1.05 23.28 -13.29
CA GLY A 262 2.12 23.49 -12.32
C GLY A 262 3.39 22.69 -12.53
N CYS A 263 3.51 21.90 -13.59
CA CYS A 263 4.79 21.35 -13.98
C CYS A 263 5.53 22.39 -14.81
N GLY A 264 6.67 22.89 -14.35
CA GLY A 264 7.48 23.90 -15.05
C GLY A 264 8.06 23.53 -16.41
N CYS A 265 7.51 22.49 -17.04
CA CYS A 265 8.02 21.92 -18.28
C CYS A 265 7.37 22.50 -19.56
N GLY A 266 6.56 23.56 -19.50
CA GLY A 266 5.94 24.18 -20.67
C GLY A 266 4.74 23.40 -21.23
N LYS A 267 4.35 23.70 -22.49
CA LYS A 267 3.14 23.19 -23.12
C LYS A 267 3.14 21.67 -23.42
N ALA A 268 4.28 21.03 -23.43
CA ALA A 268 4.43 19.59 -23.61
C ALA A 268 5.52 19.11 -22.66
N CYS A 269 5.19 18.15 -21.81
CA CYS A 269 6.15 17.54 -20.91
C CYS A 269 6.76 16.30 -21.53
N GLY A 270 7.95 16.44 -22.12
CA GLY A 270 8.72 15.30 -22.65
C GLY A 270 9.12 14.28 -21.57
N LEU A 271 9.15 14.71 -20.30
CA LEU A 271 9.52 13.84 -19.17
C LEU A 271 8.32 13.01 -18.68
N HIS A 272 7.11 13.56 -18.73
CA HIS A 272 5.91 12.93 -18.18
C HIS A 272 4.90 12.48 -19.25
N GLY A 273 5.13 12.77 -20.52
CA GLY A 273 4.34 12.29 -21.65
C GLY A 273 2.88 12.77 -21.70
N HIS A 274 2.51 13.84 -20.96
CA HIS A 274 1.14 14.36 -20.90
C HIS A 274 1.04 15.82 -21.34
N ALA A 275 -0.13 16.21 -21.82
CA ALA A 275 -0.44 17.61 -22.15
C ALA A 275 -1.03 18.32 -20.94
N HIS A 276 -0.50 19.51 -20.61
CA HIS A 276 -0.86 20.28 -19.41
C HIS A 276 -2.24 20.96 -19.45
N ALA A 277 -3.07 20.71 -20.44
CA ALA A 277 -4.32 21.41 -20.65
C ALA A 277 -5.56 20.76 -20.01
N ARG A 278 -5.43 19.71 -19.22
CA ARG A 278 -6.58 19.04 -18.61
C ARG A 278 -6.82 19.53 -17.19
N ALA A 279 -8.03 20.02 -16.94
CA ALA A 279 -8.50 20.37 -15.60
C ALA A 279 -8.58 19.12 -14.71
N TRP A 280 -8.23 19.26 -13.43
CA TRP A 280 -8.53 18.26 -12.41
C TRP A 280 -10.04 17.99 -12.40
N GLY A 281 -10.45 16.72 -12.50
CA GLY A 281 -11.85 16.32 -12.54
C GLY A 281 -12.38 15.96 -13.94
N ALA A 282 -11.62 16.17 -15.01
CA ALA A 282 -11.94 15.52 -16.28
C ALA A 282 -11.69 14.02 -16.12
N GLN A 283 -12.73 13.19 -16.23
CA GLN A 283 -12.58 11.75 -16.32
C GLN A 283 -11.60 11.46 -17.46
N VAL A 284 -10.42 10.96 -17.10
CA VAL A 284 -9.48 10.46 -18.11
C VAL A 284 -10.15 9.22 -18.68
N PRO A 285 -10.43 9.17 -19.98
CA PRO A 285 -10.95 7.95 -20.58
C PRO A 285 -9.99 6.81 -20.25
N VAL A 286 -10.51 5.67 -19.83
CA VAL A 286 -9.73 4.46 -19.49
C VAL A 286 -8.80 4.04 -20.65
N ALA A 287 -9.09 4.50 -21.86
CA ALA A 287 -8.25 4.30 -23.05
C ALA A 287 -6.95 5.10 -23.10
N ASP A 288 -6.72 6.06 -22.18
CA ASP A 288 -5.48 6.86 -22.15
C ASP A 288 -4.64 6.56 -20.89
N LEU A 289 -4.31 5.28 -20.71
CA LEU A 289 -3.46 4.80 -19.62
C LEU A 289 -2.08 5.47 -19.61
N LYS A 290 -1.52 5.79 -20.78
CA LYS A 290 -0.23 6.49 -20.89
C LYS A 290 -0.29 7.90 -20.29
N GLY A 291 -1.42 8.60 -20.50
CA GLY A 291 -1.64 9.92 -19.90
C GLY A 291 -1.81 9.85 -18.38
N PHE A 292 -2.49 8.84 -17.87
CA PHE A 292 -2.70 8.64 -16.44
C PHE A 292 -1.38 8.34 -15.71
N PHE A 293 -0.57 7.41 -16.22
CA PHE A 293 0.71 7.07 -15.60
C PHE A 293 1.78 8.14 -15.81
N GLY A 294 1.76 8.85 -16.92
CA GLY A 294 2.60 10.03 -17.11
C GLY A 294 2.31 11.14 -16.10
N ALA A 295 1.05 11.31 -15.67
CA ALA A 295 0.67 12.25 -14.64
C ALA A 295 1.20 11.89 -13.24
N LEU A 296 1.46 10.61 -12.96
CA LEU A 296 2.06 10.14 -11.71
C LEU A 296 3.59 10.25 -11.69
N GLY A 297 4.21 10.68 -12.79
CA GLY A 297 5.65 10.93 -12.88
C GLY A 297 6.53 9.69 -12.73
N CYS A 298 5.94 8.49 -12.82
CA CYS A 298 6.66 7.25 -12.65
C CYS A 298 6.83 6.51 -13.99
N SER A 299 7.95 6.74 -14.66
CA SER A 299 8.42 5.91 -15.76
C SER A 299 9.22 4.68 -15.29
N CYS A 300 9.18 4.36 -14.00
CA CYS A 300 9.85 3.21 -13.43
C CYS A 300 9.08 1.93 -13.67
N TRP A 301 8.83 1.61 -14.92
CA TRP A 301 8.43 0.30 -15.36
C TRP A 301 9.68 -0.56 -15.47
N ALA A 302 10.18 -0.99 -14.33
CA ALA A 302 11.05 -2.14 -14.36
C ALA A 302 10.19 -3.31 -14.81
N VAL A 303 10.48 -3.76 -15.97
CA VAL A 303 9.99 -4.95 -16.64
C VAL A 303 10.11 -6.15 -15.75
#